data_2e587d85e81bdc44ba209f8f7f3325cf
#
_entry.id   2e587d85e81bdc44ba209f8f7f3325cf
#
_cell.length_a   1.000
_cell.length_b   1.000
_cell.length_c   1.000
_cell.angle_alpha   90.00
_cell.angle_beta   90.00
_cell.angle_gamma   90.00
#
_symmetry.space_group_name_H-M   'P 1'
#
loop_
_entity.id
_entity.type
_entity.pdbx_description
1 polymer ?
#
loop_
_entity_poly.entity_id
_entity_poly.type
_entity_poly.pdbx_seq_one_letter_code
_entity_poly.pdbx_strand_id
1 'polypeptide(L)'
;MTAAASESAGSRVARGLRDRLRTGALAPGTVLSQAEIAAEYGVSRIPVRDALHILSTEGLVDLGVSGAVVTGLSIAELQELYELREAVEPVVTAIAVPNVGRAETQQMAALLHRMEVEGIGAAEWLEANSAFHALIYTRADRPRMVELTEQLRRLTDRYVYLHLEVIGDVEHLHEEHRQILAAVHRGDAREVADLTRVHLETSHDFILRYLLRTSVAGDGTTSSAVG
;
A
#
# COMPACT_ATOMS: atom_id res chain seq x y z
N MET A 1 13.48 -17.75 -25.40
CA MET A 1 12.07 -17.96 -24.98
C MET A 1 12.12 -18.43 -23.54
N THR A 2 12.10 -17.49 -22.58
CA THR A 2 11.98 -17.79 -21.15
C THR A 2 10.51 -18.10 -20.87
N ALA A 3 10.21 -19.35 -20.50
CA ALA A 3 8.89 -19.73 -20.04
C ALA A 3 8.54 -18.86 -18.82
N ALA A 4 7.47 -18.09 -18.91
CA ALA A 4 6.91 -17.41 -17.75
C ALA A 4 6.61 -18.50 -16.70
N ALA A 5 7.28 -18.43 -15.54
CA ALA A 5 7.00 -19.32 -14.44
C ALA A 5 5.52 -19.20 -14.09
N SER A 6 4.75 -20.28 -14.18
CA SER A 6 3.33 -20.23 -13.85
C SER A 6 3.19 -19.88 -12.36
N GLU A 7 2.45 -18.86 -12.07
CA GLU A 7 2.17 -18.42 -10.70
C GLU A 7 1.63 -19.59 -9.86
N SER A 8 2.19 -19.83 -8.66
CA SER A 8 1.74 -20.91 -7.78
C SER A 8 0.29 -20.69 -7.33
N ALA A 9 -0.42 -21.76 -7.00
CA ALA A 9 -1.78 -21.69 -6.45
C ALA A 9 -1.80 -20.86 -5.15
N GLY A 10 -0.77 -20.96 -4.31
CA GLY A 10 -0.64 -20.16 -3.08
C GLY A 10 -0.49 -18.66 -3.36
N SER A 11 0.37 -18.29 -4.32
CA SER A 11 0.57 -16.89 -4.72
C SER A 11 -0.73 -16.28 -5.30
N ARG A 12 -1.46 -17.05 -6.10
CA ARG A 12 -2.73 -16.64 -6.67
C ARG A 12 -3.81 -16.38 -5.60
N VAL A 13 -3.91 -17.27 -4.60
CA VAL A 13 -4.82 -17.10 -3.44
C VAL A 13 -4.39 -15.90 -2.61
N ALA A 14 -3.09 -15.75 -2.31
CA ALA A 14 -2.57 -14.61 -1.54
C ALA A 14 -2.89 -13.28 -2.23
N ARG A 15 -2.71 -13.19 -3.55
CA ARG A 15 -3.05 -12.01 -4.31
C ARG A 15 -4.53 -11.68 -4.22
N GLY A 16 -5.43 -12.64 -4.46
CA GLY A 16 -6.88 -12.41 -4.39
C GLY A 16 -7.36 -12.00 -2.99
N LEU A 17 -6.80 -12.59 -1.93
CA LEU A 17 -7.10 -12.18 -0.56
C LEU A 17 -6.53 -10.80 -0.24
N ARG A 18 -5.31 -10.48 -0.69
CA ARG A 18 -4.70 -9.17 -0.52
C ARG A 18 -5.54 -8.07 -1.15
N ASP A 19 -6.05 -8.29 -2.36
CA ASP A 19 -6.93 -7.33 -3.03
C ASP A 19 -8.21 -7.09 -2.23
N ARG A 20 -8.82 -8.13 -1.67
CA ARG A 20 -10.02 -8.02 -0.81
C ARG A 20 -9.73 -7.31 0.52
N LEU A 21 -8.57 -7.54 1.11
CA LEU A 21 -8.11 -6.83 2.32
C LEU A 21 -7.89 -5.35 2.03
N ARG A 22 -7.18 -5.06 0.95
CA ARG A 22 -6.89 -3.70 0.50
C ARG A 22 -8.17 -2.91 0.18
N THR A 23 -9.16 -3.53 -0.43
CA THR A 23 -10.45 -2.91 -0.79
C THR A 23 -11.48 -2.93 0.34
N GLY A 24 -11.12 -3.34 1.56
CA GLY A 24 -12.05 -3.40 2.68
C GLY A 24 -13.15 -4.47 2.55
N ALA A 25 -13.15 -5.28 1.49
CA ALA A 25 -14.09 -6.39 1.32
C ALA A 25 -13.93 -7.48 2.39
N LEU A 26 -12.78 -7.51 3.07
CA LEU A 26 -12.52 -8.28 4.28
C LEU A 26 -12.22 -7.29 5.40
N ALA A 27 -13.22 -7.04 6.25
CA ALA A 27 -13.10 -6.08 7.35
C ALA A 27 -12.12 -6.57 8.44
N PRO A 28 -11.50 -5.67 9.22
CA PRO A 28 -10.74 -6.02 10.41
C PRO A 28 -11.53 -6.92 11.36
N GLY A 29 -10.85 -7.93 11.95
CA GLY A 29 -11.48 -8.92 12.80
C GLY A 29 -12.18 -10.06 12.06
N THR A 30 -12.31 -10.02 10.73
CA THR A 30 -12.86 -11.12 9.93
C THR A 30 -12.01 -12.37 10.10
N VAL A 31 -12.66 -13.49 10.44
CA VAL A 31 -12.01 -14.80 10.51
C VAL A 31 -11.93 -15.41 9.12
N LEU A 32 -10.72 -15.72 8.67
CA LEU A 32 -10.44 -16.35 7.39
C LEU A 32 -10.25 -17.86 7.58
N SER A 33 -11.27 -18.63 7.23
CA SER A 33 -11.25 -20.09 7.31
C SER A 33 -10.50 -20.70 6.12
N GLN A 34 -9.50 -21.56 6.40
CA GLN A 34 -8.79 -22.29 5.33
C GLN A 34 -9.73 -23.16 4.48
N ALA A 35 -10.79 -23.73 5.10
CA ALA A 35 -11.73 -24.58 4.38
C ALA A 35 -12.61 -23.80 3.41
N GLU A 36 -13.13 -22.64 3.86
CA GLU A 36 -13.97 -21.78 3.04
C GLU A 36 -13.18 -21.17 1.87
N ILE A 37 -11.98 -20.66 2.14
CA ILE A 37 -11.10 -20.12 1.10
C ILE A 37 -10.72 -21.23 0.08
N ALA A 38 -10.41 -22.44 0.54
CA ALA A 38 -10.09 -23.56 -0.33
C ALA A 38 -11.24 -23.90 -1.28
N ALA A 39 -12.48 -23.89 -0.75
CA ALA A 39 -13.69 -24.11 -1.55
C ALA A 39 -13.94 -22.97 -2.55
N GLU A 40 -13.78 -21.72 -2.11
CA GLU A 40 -13.98 -20.52 -2.95
C GLU A 40 -13.01 -20.49 -4.14
N TYR A 41 -11.72 -20.77 -3.88
CA TYR A 41 -10.69 -20.71 -4.93
C TYR A 41 -10.50 -22.04 -5.71
N GLY A 42 -11.26 -23.08 -5.36
CA GLY A 42 -11.16 -24.40 -6.03
C GLY A 42 -9.79 -25.07 -5.84
N VAL A 43 -9.17 -24.92 -4.67
CA VAL A 43 -7.84 -25.47 -4.34
C VAL A 43 -7.88 -26.33 -3.08
N SER A 44 -6.80 -27.07 -2.79
CA SER A 44 -6.64 -27.75 -1.49
C SER A 44 -6.27 -26.73 -0.37
N ARG A 45 -6.27 -27.19 0.88
CA ARG A 45 -5.91 -26.35 2.04
C ARG A 45 -4.43 -25.94 2.08
N ILE A 46 -3.55 -26.71 1.44
CA ILE A 46 -2.10 -26.42 1.46
C ILE A 46 -1.78 -25.08 0.83
N PRO A 47 -2.15 -24.77 -0.43
CA PRO A 47 -1.90 -23.44 -1.01
C PRO A 47 -2.62 -22.30 -0.28
N VAL A 48 -3.76 -22.57 0.42
CA VAL A 48 -4.40 -21.55 1.26
C VAL A 48 -3.56 -21.25 2.48
N ARG A 49 -3.02 -22.27 3.15
CA ARG A 49 -2.12 -22.08 4.29
C ARG A 49 -0.89 -21.27 3.88
N ASP A 50 -0.28 -21.62 2.74
CA ASP A 50 0.87 -20.88 2.21
C ASP A 50 0.51 -19.42 1.91
N ALA A 51 -0.67 -19.17 1.34
CA ALA A 51 -1.20 -17.81 1.12
C ALA A 51 -1.36 -17.03 2.42
N LEU A 52 -1.97 -17.63 3.45
CA LEU A 52 -2.17 -16.99 4.76
C LEU A 52 -0.83 -16.71 5.46
N HIS A 53 0.19 -17.57 5.29
CA HIS A 53 1.53 -17.29 5.77
C HIS A 53 2.15 -16.07 5.06
N ILE A 54 2.01 -15.96 3.73
CA ILE A 54 2.45 -14.77 2.98
C ILE A 54 1.78 -13.52 3.55
N LEU A 55 0.45 -13.53 3.69
CA LEU A 55 -0.29 -12.37 4.20
C LEU A 55 0.06 -12.03 5.65
N SER A 56 0.41 -13.02 6.47
CA SER A 56 0.86 -12.78 7.85
C SER A 56 2.24 -12.14 7.90
N THR A 57 3.17 -12.52 7.00
CA THR A 57 4.48 -11.84 6.90
C THR A 57 4.34 -10.40 6.38
N GLU A 58 3.23 -10.08 5.72
CA GLU A 58 2.85 -8.75 5.29
C GLU A 58 2.04 -7.98 6.37
N GLY A 59 1.84 -8.54 7.56
CA GLY A 59 1.09 -7.92 8.65
C GLY A 59 -0.42 -7.74 8.38
N LEU A 60 -0.95 -8.37 7.33
CA LEU A 60 -2.34 -8.23 6.93
C LEU A 60 -3.30 -9.15 7.70
N VAL A 61 -2.79 -10.23 8.25
CA VAL A 61 -3.55 -11.20 9.02
C VAL A 61 -2.72 -11.79 10.16
N ASP A 62 -3.38 -12.12 11.27
CA ASP A 62 -2.81 -12.90 12.37
C ASP A 62 -3.17 -14.37 12.21
N LEU A 63 -2.17 -15.26 12.22
CA LEU A 63 -2.39 -16.69 12.03
C LEU A 63 -3.01 -17.34 13.28
N GLY A 64 -4.06 -18.13 13.05
CA GLY A 64 -4.67 -19.03 14.02
C GLY A 64 -4.47 -20.50 13.64
N VAL A 65 -5.03 -21.41 14.46
CA VAL A 65 -4.86 -22.88 14.28
C VAL A 65 -5.47 -23.38 12.96
N SER A 66 -6.64 -22.84 12.55
CA SER A 66 -7.41 -23.33 11.39
C SER A 66 -7.64 -22.27 10.32
N GLY A 67 -6.98 -21.12 10.42
CA GLY A 67 -7.16 -19.99 9.53
C GLY A 67 -6.36 -18.79 10.00
N ALA A 68 -6.89 -17.61 9.76
CA ALA A 68 -6.29 -16.36 10.19
C ALA A 68 -7.38 -15.34 10.57
N VAL A 69 -7.00 -14.25 11.24
CA VAL A 69 -7.87 -13.12 11.54
C VAL A 69 -7.30 -11.89 10.85
N VAL A 70 -8.14 -11.13 10.17
CA VAL A 70 -7.74 -9.87 9.53
C VAL A 70 -7.31 -8.86 10.59
N THR A 71 -6.09 -8.32 10.46
CA THR A 71 -5.54 -7.32 11.38
C THR A 71 -6.30 -6.00 11.27
N GLY A 72 -6.48 -5.31 12.41
CA GLY A 72 -7.07 -3.98 12.46
C GLY A 72 -6.11 -2.89 11.97
N LEU A 73 -6.65 -1.70 11.68
CA LEU A 73 -5.84 -0.50 11.48
C LEU A 73 -5.45 0.07 12.85
N SER A 74 -4.17 0.31 13.07
CA SER A 74 -3.62 0.81 14.33
C SER A 74 -2.94 2.15 14.11
N ILE A 75 -3.24 3.16 14.95
CA ILE A 75 -2.55 4.45 14.92
C ILE A 75 -1.06 4.28 15.22
N ALA A 76 -0.72 3.44 16.21
CA ALA A 76 0.67 3.19 16.57
C ALA A 76 1.45 2.53 15.42
N GLU A 77 0.84 1.54 14.73
CA GLU A 77 1.44 0.92 13.56
C GLU A 77 1.58 1.91 12.38
N LEU A 78 0.55 2.74 12.14
CA LEU A 78 0.62 3.79 11.12
C LEU A 78 1.82 4.71 11.35
N GLN A 79 2.00 5.20 12.58
CA GLN A 79 3.11 6.07 12.96
C GLN A 79 4.46 5.39 12.72
N GLU A 80 4.64 4.16 13.21
CA GLU A 80 5.87 3.40 13.02
C GLU A 80 6.20 3.17 11.53
N LEU A 81 5.20 2.80 10.72
CA LEU A 81 5.38 2.58 9.29
C LEU A 81 5.79 3.86 8.56
N TYR A 82 5.17 5.01 8.89
CA TYR A 82 5.53 6.27 8.24
C TYR A 82 6.89 6.79 8.71
N GLU A 83 7.25 6.67 9.98
CA GLU A 83 8.60 6.97 10.48
C GLU A 83 9.69 6.18 9.73
N LEU A 84 9.46 4.88 9.49
CA LEU A 84 10.37 4.05 8.70
C LEU A 84 10.41 4.48 7.23
N ARG A 85 9.28 4.80 6.63
CA ARG A 85 9.19 5.27 5.23
C ARG A 85 9.93 6.61 5.05
N GLU A 86 9.72 7.56 5.93
CA GLU A 86 10.37 8.87 5.94
C GLU A 86 11.90 8.76 6.12
N ALA A 87 12.37 7.76 6.88
CA ALA A 87 13.79 7.50 7.03
C ALA A 87 14.43 6.85 5.79
N VAL A 88 13.69 6.05 5.02
CA VAL A 88 14.24 5.21 3.95
C VAL A 88 13.94 5.77 2.55
N GLU A 89 12.69 6.15 2.25
CA GLU A 89 12.27 6.49 0.89
C GLU A 89 12.98 7.72 0.31
N PRO A 90 13.19 8.83 1.05
CA PRO A 90 13.96 9.97 0.52
C PRO A 90 15.40 9.62 0.16
N VAL A 91 16.02 8.70 0.92
CA VAL A 91 17.38 8.22 0.63
C VAL A 91 17.41 7.37 -0.63
N VAL A 92 16.45 6.45 -0.77
CA VAL A 92 16.34 5.59 -1.96
C VAL A 92 16.09 6.43 -3.20
N THR A 93 15.19 7.43 -3.13
CA THR A 93 14.90 8.33 -4.27
C THR A 93 16.12 9.15 -4.66
N ALA A 94 16.85 9.71 -3.70
CA ALA A 94 18.08 10.46 -3.99
C ALA A 94 19.14 9.61 -4.72
N ILE A 95 19.30 8.34 -4.34
CA ILE A 95 20.21 7.40 -4.99
C ILE A 95 19.72 7.02 -6.39
N ALA A 96 18.40 6.87 -6.56
CA ALA A 96 17.78 6.38 -7.78
C ALA A 96 17.73 7.40 -8.91
N VAL A 97 17.42 8.67 -8.60
CA VAL A 97 17.14 9.75 -9.57
C VAL A 97 18.21 9.89 -10.65
N PRO A 98 19.54 9.86 -10.37
CA PRO A 98 20.56 9.93 -11.41
C PRO A 98 20.50 8.79 -12.46
N ASN A 99 19.81 7.69 -12.14
CA ASN A 99 19.69 6.52 -13.00
C ASN A 99 18.30 6.39 -13.65
N VAL A 100 17.36 7.32 -13.36
CA VAL A 100 16.03 7.34 -13.98
C VAL A 100 16.16 7.91 -15.39
N GLY A 101 15.76 7.13 -16.40
CA GLY A 101 15.85 7.53 -17.78
C GLY A 101 14.55 8.12 -18.33
N ARG A 102 14.61 8.52 -19.61
CA ARG A 102 13.45 9.09 -20.30
C ARG A 102 12.26 8.11 -20.41
N ALA A 103 12.55 6.81 -20.53
CA ALA A 103 11.49 5.80 -20.61
C ALA A 103 10.69 5.73 -19.31
N GLU A 104 11.37 5.76 -18.16
CA GLU A 104 10.74 5.76 -16.83
C GLU A 104 9.91 7.04 -16.63
N THR A 105 10.44 8.22 -16.95
CA THR A 105 9.69 9.48 -16.80
C THR A 105 8.44 9.54 -17.68
N GLN A 106 8.48 8.96 -18.89
CA GLN A 106 7.29 8.82 -19.72
C GLN A 106 6.26 7.86 -19.13
N GLN A 107 6.69 6.74 -18.55
CA GLN A 107 5.79 5.80 -17.86
C GLN A 107 5.20 6.43 -16.60
N MET A 108 6.00 7.16 -15.81
CA MET A 108 5.53 7.92 -14.66
C MET A 108 4.44 8.93 -15.05
N ALA A 109 4.64 9.67 -16.15
CA ALA A 109 3.64 10.62 -16.65
C ALA A 109 2.32 9.92 -17.05
N ALA A 110 2.39 8.74 -17.68
CA ALA A 110 1.21 7.96 -18.03
C ALA A 110 0.47 7.44 -16.78
N LEU A 111 1.20 7.01 -15.76
CA LEU A 111 0.63 6.57 -14.48
C LEU A 111 -0.01 7.73 -13.71
N LEU A 112 0.62 8.90 -13.71
CA LEU A 112 0.05 10.11 -13.11
C LEU A 112 -1.25 10.50 -13.81
N HIS A 113 -1.27 10.54 -15.15
CA HIS A 113 -2.49 10.80 -15.90
C HIS A 113 -3.61 9.79 -15.59
N ARG A 114 -3.25 8.53 -15.35
CA ARG A 114 -4.19 7.48 -14.94
C ARG A 114 -4.77 7.75 -13.54
N MET A 115 -3.98 8.23 -12.59
CA MET A 115 -4.43 8.64 -11.25
C MET A 115 -5.35 9.88 -11.29
N GLU A 116 -5.19 10.74 -12.29
CA GLU A 116 -5.97 11.98 -12.48
C GLU A 116 -7.29 11.77 -13.23
N VAL A 117 -7.61 10.55 -13.67
CA VAL A 117 -8.88 10.27 -14.36
C VAL A 117 -10.04 10.45 -13.39
N GLU A 118 -10.99 11.31 -13.75
CA GLU A 118 -12.20 11.53 -12.94
C GLU A 118 -12.98 10.22 -12.74
N GLY A 119 -13.29 9.91 -11.48
CA GLY A 119 -14.02 8.69 -11.12
C GLY A 119 -13.16 7.41 -11.09
N ILE A 120 -11.84 7.52 -11.15
CA ILE A 120 -10.96 6.36 -10.91
C ILE A 120 -11.27 5.72 -9.55
N GLY A 121 -11.40 4.39 -9.51
CA GLY A 121 -11.59 3.67 -8.25
C GLY A 121 -10.32 3.65 -7.39
N ALA A 122 -10.48 3.66 -6.05
CA ALA A 122 -9.35 3.68 -5.10
C ALA A 122 -8.34 2.55 -5.34
N ALA A 123 -8.80 1.34 -5.69
CA ALA A 123 -7.92 0.22 -5.99
C ALA A 123 -7.05 0.48 -7.23
N GLU A 124 -7.61 1.05 -8.28
CA GLU A 124 -6.90 1.37 -9.52
C GLU A 124 -5.94 2.54 -9.32
N TRP A 125 -6.35 3.55 -8.56
CA TRP A 125 -5.49 4.66 -8.16
C TRP A 125 -4.27 4.16 -7.40
N LEU A 126 -4.48 3.31 -6.39
CA LEU A 126 -3.42 2.76 -5.55
C LEU A 126 -2.43 1.90 -6.34
N GLU A 127 -2.91 1.12 -7.32
CA GLU A 127 -2.06 0.37 -8.25
C GLU A 127 -1.16 1.30 -9.06
N ALA A 128 -1.75 2.36 -9.65
CA ALA A 128 -1.01 3.34 -10.44
C ALA A 128 0.00 4.11 -9.58
N ASN A 129 -0.38 4.51 -8.36
CA ASN A 129 0.50 5.15 -7.38
C ASN A 129 1.69 4.27 -7.00
N SER A 130 1.45 3.00 -6.72
CA SER A 130 2.52 2.05 -6.37
C SER A 130 3.48 1.86 -7.54
N ALA A 131 2.97 1.73 -8.77
CA ALA A 131 3.78 1.62 -9.98
C ALA A 131 4.59 2.89 -10.25
N PHE A 132 4.01 4.08 -10.04
CA PHE A 132 4.68 5.38 -10.21
C PHE A 132 5.95 5.46 -9.36
N HIS A 133 5.85 5.18 -8.07
CA HIS A 133 6.99 5.23 -7.16
C HIS A 133 8.01 4.12 -7.42
N ALA A 134 7.57 2.90 -7.77
CA ALA A 134 8.45 1.78 -8.07
C ALA A 134 9.39 2.07 -9.26
N LEU A 135 8.94 2.86 -10.25
CA LEU A 135 9.78 3.30 -11.37
C LEU A 135 11.01 4.11 -10.92
N ILE A 136 10.91 4.83 -9.81
CA ILE A 136 12.05 5.53 -9.21
C ILE A 136 12.88 4.53 -8.42
N TYR A 137 12.30 3.85 -7.41
CA TYR A 137 13.05 3.05 -6.44
C TYR A 137 13.89 1.95 -7.08
N THR A 138 13.38 1.28 -8.11
CA THR A 138 14.10 0.22 -8.83
C THR A 138 15.40 0.71 -9.48
N ARG A 139 15.56 2.01 -9.68
CA ARG A 139 16.78 2.63 -10.24
C ARG A 139 17.86 2.93 -9.20
N ALA A 140 17.61 2.67 -7.93
CA ALA A 140 18.61 2.88 -6.87
C ALA A 140 19.79 1.91 -6.93
N ASP A 141 19.65 0.77 -7.61
CA ASP A 141 20.64 -0.32 -7.61
C ASP A 141 21.06 -0.73 -6.19
N ARG A 142 20.05 -0.82 -5.30
CA ARG A 142 20.18 -1.20 -3.88
C ARG A 142 19.08 -2.18 -3.51
N PRO A 143 19.20 -3.47 -3.90
CA PRO A 143 18.10 -4.43 -3.82
C PRO A 143 17.48 -4.57 -2.43
N ARG A 144 18.30 -4.49 -1.36
CA ARG A 144 17.78 -4.55 0.02
C ARG A 144 16.93 -3.33 0.39
N MET A 145 17.35 -2.13 -0.02
CA MET A 145 16.59 -0.91 0.24
C MET A 145 15.29 -0.90 -0.56
N VAL A 146 15.33 -1.33 -1.82
CA VAL A 146 14.14 -1.42 -2.68
C VAL A 146 13.14 -2.41 -2.08
N GLU A 147 13.59 -3.61 -1.69
CA GLU A 147 12.75 -4.63 -1.05
C GLU A 147 12.08 -4.11 0.23
N LEU A 148 12.84 -3.45 1.10
CA LEU A 148 12.32 -2.83 2.33
C LEU A 148 11.28 -1.73 2.02
N THR A 149 11.60 -0.83 1.10
CA THR A 149 10.69 0.25 0.69
C THR A 149 9.37 -0.32 0.15
N GLU A 150 9.43 -1.31 -0.73
CA GLU A 150 8.24 -1.97 -1.26
C GLU A 150 7.43 -2.69 -0.17
N GLN A 151 8.11 -3.31 0.81
CA GLN A 151 7.44 -3.94 1.94
C GLN A 151 6.69 -2.91 2.79
N LEU A 152 7.33 -1.81 3.18
CA LEU A 152 6.73 -0.73 3.96
C LEU A 152 5.53 -0.11 3.23
N ARG A 153 5.63 0.11 1.93
CA ARG A 153 4.53 0.60 1.10
C ARG A 153 3.34 -0.34 1.10
N ARG A 154 3.58 -1.65 0.89
CA ARG A 154 2.50 -2.65 0.93
C ARG A 154 1.77 -2.69 2.27
N LEU A 155 2.48 -2.50 3.39
CA LEU A 155 1.89 -2.42 4.73
C LEU A 155 1.03 -1.15 4.91
N THR A 156 1.38 -0.05 4.24
CA THR A 156 0.62 1.20 4.31
C THR A 156 -0.53 1.29 3.29
N ASP A 157 -0.56 0.44 2.26
CA ASP A 157 -1.59 0.47 1.19
C ASP A 157 -3.03 0.45 1.75
N ARG A 158 -3.30 -0.33 2.80
CA ARG A 158 -4.62 -0.41 3.43
C ARG A 158 -5.06 0.91 4.09
N TYR A 159 -4.10 1.68 4.59
CA TYR A 159 -4.36 3.01 5.18
C TYR A 159 -4.62 4.04 4.07
N VAL A 160 -3.84 4.00 3.00
CA VAL A 160 -4.03 4.86 1.82
C VAL A 160 -5.36 4.54 1.15
N TYR A 161 -5.71 3.25 1.01
CA TYR A 161 -6.99 2.84 0.45
C TYR A 161 -8.18 3.44 1.23
N LEU A 162 -8.12 3.38 2.56
CA LEU A 162 -9.14 3.98 3.42
C LEU A 162 -9.27 5.48 3.21
N HIS A 163 -8.15 6.19 3.06
CA HIS A 163 -8.11 7.61 2.73
C HIS A 163 -8.88 7.89 1.42
N LEU A 164 -8.55 7.16 0.36
CA LEU A 164 -9.14 7.34 -0.97
C LEU A 164 -10.66 7.10 -0.98
N GLU A 165 -11.12 6.03 -0.33
CA GLU A 165 -12.54 5.65 -0.31
C GLU A 165 -13.41 6.61 0.52
N VAL A 166 -12.87 7.15 1.62
CA VAL A 166 -13.68 7.90 2.58
C VAL A 166 -13.61 9.40 2.35
N ILE A 167 -12.47 9.92 1.93
CA ILE A 167 -12.22 11.34 1.89
C ILE A 167 -12.39 11.91 0.49
N GLY A 168 -12.00 11.15 -0.54
CA GLY A 168 -12.23 11.47 -1.95
C GLY A 168 -11.51 12.71 -2.49
N ASP A 169 -10.89 13.52 -1.62
CA ASP A 169 -10.10 14.70 -2.03
C ASP A 169 -8.63 14.30 -2.21
N VAL A 170 -8.26 14.06 -3.45
CA VAL A 170 -6.92 13.62 -3.84
C VAL A 170 -6.15 14.65 -4.68
N GLU A 171 -6.71 15.85 -4.91
CA GLU A 171 -6.08 16.86 -5.77
C GLU A 171 -4.71 17.29 -5.24
N HIS A 172 -4.55 17.40 -3.92
CA HIS A 172 -3.25 17.67 -3.31
C HIS A 172 -2.22 16.57 -3.58
N LEU A 173 -2.65 15.29 -3.61
CA LEU A 173 -1.77 14.16 -3.95
C LEU A 173 -1.34 14.22 -5.42
N HIS A 174 -2.24 14.61 -6.32
CA HIS A 174 -1.92 14.78 -7.73
C HIS A 174 -0.85 15.87 -7.92
N GLU A 175 -1.00 17.02 -7.23
CA GLU A 175 -0.03 18.10 -7.32
C GLU A 175 1.35 17.68 -6.79
N GLU A 176 1.41 16.97 -5.67
CA GLU A 176 2.66 16.43 -5.14
C GLU A 176 3.34 15.46 -6.13
N HIS A 177 2.58 14.58 -6.78
CA HIS A 177 3.11 13.68 -7.80
C HIS A 177 3.61 14.43 -9.05
N ARG A 178 2.92 15.52 -9.47
CA ARG A 178 3.39 16.39 -10.57
C ARG A 178 4.75 17.03 -10.23
N GLN A 179 4.90 17.50 -9.00
CA GLN A 179 6.16 18.10 -8.53
C GLN A 179 7.29 17.07 -8.48
N ILE A 180 7.04 15.87 -7.95
CA ILE A 180 7.99 14.76 -7.93
C ILE A 180 8.42 14.43 -9.36
N LEU A 181 7.47 14.21 -10.28
CA LEU A 181 7.77 13.91 -11.68
C LEU A 181 8.61 15.00 -12.34
N ALA A 182 8.29 16.27 -12.11
CA ALA A 182 9.04 17.39 -12.65
C ALA A 182 10.48 17.44 -12.13
N ALA A 183 10.69 17.17 -10.83
CA ALA A 183 12.03 17.11 -10.24
C ALA A 183 12.84 15.90 -10.75
N VAL A 184 12.22 14.73 -10.90
CA VAL A 184 12.81 13.54 -11.52
C VAL A 184 13.23 13.86 -12.96
N HIS A 185 12.39 14.53 -13.74
CA HIS A 185 12.69 14.91 -15.13
C HIS A 185 13.89 15.86 -15.22
N ARG A 186 14.12 16.73 -14.23
CA ARG A 186 15.30 17.59 -14.13
C ARG A 186 16.55 16.85 -13.62
N GLY A 187 16.39 15.64 -13.09
CA GLY A 187 17.48 14.90 -12.45
C GLY A 187 17.89 15.47 -11.09
N ASP A 188 17.05 16.28 -10.44
CA ASP A 188 17.35 16.90 -9.14
C ASP A 188 17.07 15.92 -7.99
N ALA A 189 18.07 15.11 -7.69
CA ALA A 189 18.01 14.09 -6.66
C ALA A 189 17.68 14.64 -5.26
N ARG A 190 18.15 15.86 -4.94
CA ARG A 190 17.90 16.49 -3.64
C ARG A 190 16.44 16.94 -3.55
N GLU A 191 15.96 17.64 -4.57
CA GLU A 191 14.57 18.09 -4.61
C GLU A 191 13.60 16.91 -4.58
N VAL A 192 13.87 15.80 -5.30
CA VAL A 192 13.02 14.60 -5.25
C VAL A 192 12.99 14.01 -3.84
N ALA A 193 14.13 13.94 -3.15
CA ALA A 193 14.16 13.45 -1.76
C ALA A 193 13.34 14.33 -0.81
N ASP A 194 13.46 15.65 -0.93
CA ASP A 194 12.70 16.60 -0.11
C ASP A 194 11.20 16.54 -0.41
N LEU A 195 10.81 16.47 -1.68
CA LEU A 195 9.40 16.29 -2.10
C LEU A 195 8.84 14.94 -1.65
N THR A 196 9.65 13.86 -1.70
CA THR A 196 9.22 12.54 -1.19
C THR A 196 8.93 12.61 0.29
N ARG A 197 9.76 13.31 1.09
CA ARG A 197 9.51 13.48 2.53
C ARG A 197 8.21 14.22 2.78
N VAL A 198 8.00 15.36 2.13
CA VAL A 198 6.78 16.17 2.27
C VAL A 198 5.54 15.35 1.89
N HIS A 199 5.61 14.59 0.80
CA HIS A 199 4.53 13.71 0.35
C HIS A 199 4.17 12.64 1.40
N LEU A 200 5.16 12.06 2.07
CA LEU A 200 4.93 11.10 3.16
C LEU A 200 4.31 11.77 4.38
N GLU A 201 4.86 12.91 4.81
CA GLU A 201 4.35 13.68 5.95
C GLU A 201 2.89 14.09 5.72
N THR A 202 2.55 14.60 4.54
CA THR A 202 1.17 14.99 4.18
C THR A 202 0.23 13.78 4.22
N SER A 203 0.63 12.67 3.62
CA SER A 203 -0.16 11.43 3.60
C SER A 203 -0.37 10.88 5.02
N HIS A 204 0.68 10.86 5.85
CA HIS A 204 0.63 10.44 7.25
C HIS A 204 -0.37 11.28 8.06
N ASP A 205 -0.19 12.59 8.04
CA ASP A 205 -1.04 13.55 8.77
C ASP A 205 -2.52 13.38 8.40
N PHE A 206 -2.78 13.16 7.13
CA PHE A 206 -4.13 13.03 6.62
C PHE A 206 -4.82 11.76 7.13
N ILE A 207 -4.15 10.62 7.02
CA ILE A 207 -4.65 9.33 7.48
C ILE A 207 -4.80 9.33 9.01
N LEU A 208 -3.81 9.87 9.73
CA LEU A 208 -3.82 9.95 11.20
C LEU A 208 -5.03 10.75 11.69
N ARG A 209 -5.31 11.92 11.11
CA ARG A 209 -6.48 12.75 11.47
C ARG A 209 -7.79 11.99 11.24
N TYR A 210 -7.88 11.19 10.20
CA TYR A 210 -9.05 10.38 9.93
C TYR A 210 -9.22 9.29 11.01
N LEU A 211 -8.18 8.52 11.32
CA LEU A 211 -8.23 7.45 12.32
C LEU A 211 -8.58 8.00 13.72
N LEU A 212 -8.04 9.15 14.10
CA LEU A 212 -8.34 9.81 15.36
C LEU A 212 -9.83 10.21 15.46
N ARG A 213 -10.42 10.72 14.39
CA ARG A 213 -11.85 11.11 14.37
C ARG A 213 -12.76 9.88 14.50
N THR A 214 -12.43 8.78 13.84
CA THR A 214 -13.24 7.55 13.86
C THR A 214 -13.11 6.79 15.18
N SER A 215 -11.95 6.82 15.83
CA SER A 215 -11.74 6.22 17.16
C SER A 215 -12.57 6.93 18.24
N VAL A 216 -12.67 8.24 18.21
CA VAL A 216 -13.47 9.02 19.16
C VAL A 216 -14.98 8.80 18.96
N ALA A 217 -15.42 8.58 17.71
CA ALA A 217 -16.82 8.31 17.42
C ALA A 217 -17.28 6.90 17.87
N GLY A 218 -16.38 5.93 17.94
CA GLY A 218 -16.65 4.55 18.35
C GLY A 218 -16.85 4.40 19.87
N ASP A 219 -16.17 5.18 20.69
CA ASP A 219 -16.27 5.14 22.17
C ASP A 219 -17.56 5.81 22.72
N GLY A 220 -18.26 6.56 21.90
CA GLY A 220 -19.49 7.28 22.32
C GLY A 220 -20.78 6.43 22.33
N THR A 221 -20.77 5.22 21.80
CA THR A 221 -22.00 4.41 21.63
C THR A 221 -22.18 3.26 22.65
N THR A 222 -21.25 3.05 23.58
CA THR A 222 -21.36 1.97 24.59
C THR A 222 -21.82 2.42 25.98
N SER A 223 -22.20 3.68 26.19
CA SER A 223 -22.61 4.19 27.52
C SER A 223 -24.09 4.52 27.67
N SER A 224 -24.99 3.76 27.03
CA SER A 224 -26.46 3.94 27.29
C SER A 224 -27.26 2.65 27.24
N ALA A 225 -26.91 1.67 28.09
CA ALA A 225 -27.79 0.57 28.39
C ALA A 225 -27.45 -0.10 29.75
N VAL A 226 -27.57 0.65 30.85
CA VAL A 226 -27.88 0.10 32.18
C VAL A 226 -28.69 1.15 32.92
N GLY A 227 -30.00 0.93 33.00
CA GLY A 227 -30.95 1.66 33.77
C GLY A 227 -32.20 0.83 33.93
#